data_2e4175fc57830766c20b014a729f556d
#
_entry.id   2e4175fc57830766c20b014a729f556d
#
_cell.length_a   1.000
_cell.length_b   1.000
_cell.length_c   1.000
_cell.angle_alpha   90.00
_cell.angle_beta   90.00
_cell.angle_gamma   90.00
#
_symmetry.space_group_name_H-M   'P 1'
#
loop_
_entity.id
_entity.type
_entity.pdbx_description
1 polymer ?
#
loop_
_entity_poly.entity_id
_entity_poly.type
_entity_poly.pdbx_seq_one_letter_code
_entity_poly.pdbx_strand_id
1 'polypeptide(L)'
;MAELTINAEDVRNALNEFAASYEPGNAERVEVGRVVSASDGIARVEGLPSVMANELLRFEDGTLGLAQNLDTRNIGVIVLGDFTGIEEGQVVHRTGEVLSVPVGDAYLGRVVDPLGNPIDDLGPIESEGRRALELQAPGVTQRKSVHEPLQTGLKAIDSMIPIGRGQRQLIIGDRQTGKTAIAIDTILNQKDNWASGDPEKQVRCIYVAVGQKASTIAAVRHTLETRGALEYTTIVASPASDAAGFKYLAPYTGSAIGQHWMYGGKHVLIIFDDLSKQAEAYRAVSLLLRRPPGREAYPGDVFYLHSRLLERCAKLSDDLGAGSMTGFPIIETKANDVSAFIPTNVISITDGQIFLQSDLFNANQRPAVDVGISVSRVGGAAQTKAMKKVSGTLKLELAQYRSMEAFAMFASDLDDATKAQLTRGSRLTELLRQPQYTPYAVEEQVVSIWAGTSGHLDDIEISDVLRFEAGFIEYLRHKTSVLTDIASSGKLEDDTVAALKTAVADFKQGFKSEGSSHLVDAGHEEHKAARDSDITQETIG
;
A
#
# COMPACT_ATOMS: atom_id res chain seq x y z
N MET A 1 -57.92 -59.58 10.43
CA MET A 1 -57.28 -58.58 11.30
C MET A 1 -56.36 -59.38 12.23
N ALA A 2 -55.06 -59.26 12.06
CA ALA A 2 -54.11 -59.89 12.97
C ALA A 2 -53.96 -58.98 14.19
N GLU A 3 -54.36 -59.48 15.37
CA GLU A 3 -54.08 -58.78 16.63
C GLU A 3 -52.56 -58.77 16.88
N LEU A 4 -52.04 -57.58 16.93
CA LEU A 4 -50.66 -57.36 17.41
C LEU A 4 -50.65 -57.55 18.94
N THR A 5 -50.33 -58.73 19.40
CA THR A 5 -50.05 -58.99 20.83
C THR A 5 -48.64 -58.48 21.12
N ILE A 6 -48.56 -57.31 21.73
CA ILE A 6 -47.29 -56.76 22.25
C ILE A 6 -46.96 -57.52 23.53
N ASN A 7 -45.89 -58.36 23.48
CA ASN A 7 -45.42 -59.07 24.63
C ASN A 7 -44.50 -58.14 25.49
N ALA A 8 -44.76 -58.05 26.78
CA ALA A 8 -44.00 -57.20 27.70
C ALA A 8 -42.49 -57.55 27.74
N GLU A 9 -42.15 -58.79 27.43
CA GLU A 9 -40.75 -59.23 27.30
C GLU A 9 -40.05 -58.68 26.05
N ASP A 10 -40.76 -58.61 24.94
CA ASP A 10 -40.22 -58.07 23.68
C ASP A 10 -39.98 -56.56 23.79
N VAL A 11 -40.86 -55.82 24.48
CA VAL A 11 -40.67 -54.40 24.78
C VAL A 11 -39.49 -54.16 25.73
N ARG A 12 -39.35 -55.02 26.73
CA ARG A 12 -38.22 -54.96 27.69
C ARG A 12 -36.88 -55.28 27.04
N ASN A 13 -36.87 -56.26 26.14
CA ASN A 13 -35.67 -56.62 25.38
C ASN A 13 -35.29 -55.51 24.38
N ALA A 14 -36.25 -54.96 23.67
CA ALA A 14 -36.00 -53.81 22.77
C ALA A 14 -35.51 -52.57 23.52
N LEU A 15 -36.08 -52.30 24.72
CA LEU A 15 -35.60 -51.20 25.58
C LEU A 15 -34.19 -51.45 26.14
N ASN A 16 -33.88 -52.68 26.52
CA ASN A 16 -32.52 -53.04 26.97
C ASN A 16 -31.50 -52.99 25.82
N GLU A 17 -31.88 -53.43 24.63
CA GLU A 17 -31.04 -53.37 23.41
C GLU A 17 -30.83 -51.91 22.98
N PHE A 18 -31.86 -51.08 23.06
CA PHE A 18 -31.75 -49.64 22.82
C PHE A 18 -30.91 -48.93 23.88
N ALA A 19 -31.06 -49.29 25.17
CA ALA A 19 -30.25 -48.75 26.27
C ALA A 19 -28.79 -49.20 26.21
N ALA A 20 -28.52 -50.43 25.72
CA ALA A 20 -27.16 -50.94 25.53
C ALA A 20 -26.48 -50.38 24.26
N SER A 21 -27.25 -50.05 23.25
CA SER A 21 -26.78 -49.37 22.02
C SER A 21 -26.84 -47.84 22.11
N TYR A 22 -27.45 -47.29 23.14
CA TYR A 22 -27.47 -45.86 23.40
C TYR A 22 -26.10 -45.43 23.93
N GLU A 23 -25.18 -45.17 23.04
CA GLU A 23 -24.11 -44.22 23.32
C GLU A 23 -24.78 -42.86 23.52
N PRO A 24 -24.71 -42.24 24.73
CA PRO A 24 -25.05 -40.83 24.82
C PRO A 24 -24.09 -40.16 23.88
N GLY A 25 -24.55 -39.85 22.65
CA GLY A 25 -23.84 -38.98 21.78
C GLY A 25 -23.45 -37.79 22.64
N ASN A 26 -22.16 -37.43 22.65
CA ASN A 26 -21.77 -36.12 23.11
C ASN A 26 -22.61 -35.15 22.30
N ALA A 27 -23.82 -34.92 22.76
CA ALA A 27 -24.56 -33.73 22.38
C ALA A 27 -23.71 -32.61 22.98
N GLU A 28 -22.67 -32.20 22.21
CA GLU A 28 -22.05 -30.93 22.44
C GLU A 28 -23.26 -29.99 22.57
N ARG A 29 -23.44 -29.46 23.77
CA ARG A 29 -24.46 -28.43 23.98
C ARG A 29 -24.09 -27.31 23.09
N VAL A 30 -24.66 -27.29 21.89
CA VAL A 30 -24.47 -26.18 20.92
C VAL A 30 -25.05 -24.96 21.63
N GLU A 31 -24.16 -24.10 22.09
CA GLU A 31 -24.58 -22.82 22.64
C GLU A 31 -25.29 -22.02 21.57
N VAL A 32 -26.49 -21.62 21.87
CA VAL A 32 -27.34 -20.85 20.97
C VAL A 32 -27.58 -19.48 21.57
N GLY A 33 -27.16 -18.45 20.84
CA GLY A 33 -27.45 -17.07 21.18
C GLY A 33 -28.71 -16.54 20.52
N ARG A 34 -29.20 -15.41 21.01
CA ARG A 34 -30.29 -14.66 20.40
C ARG A 34 -29.92 -13.20 20.22
N VAL A 35 -30.32 -12.63 19.10
CA VAL A 35 -30.19 -11.20 18.83
C VAL A 35 -31.13 -10.43 19.74
N VAL A 36 -30.60 -9.52 20.55
CA VAL A 36 -31.38 -8.63 21.43
C VAL A 36 -31.69 -7.32 20.74
N SER A 37 -30.78 -6.84 19.91
CA SER A 37 -30.97 -5.65 19.07
C SER A 37 -29.98 -5.67 17.91
N ALA A 38 -30.37 -5.16 16.76
CA ALA A 38 -29.51 -4.96 15.62
C ALA A 38 -29.71 -3.55 15.06
N SER A 39 -28.62 -2.85 14.73
CA SER A 39 -28.64 -1.53 14.09
C SER A 39 -27.29 -1.24 13.43
N ASP A 40 -27.32 -0.70 12.21
CA ASP A 40 -26.16 -0.15 11.51
C ASP A 40 -24.94 -1.11 11.41
N GLY A 41 -25.20 -2.39 11.21
CA GLY A 41 -24.17 -3.42 11.08
C GLY A 41 -23.56 -3.88 12.41
N ILE A 42 -24.20 -3.55 13.54
CA ILE A 42 -23.88 -4.09 14.86
C ILE A 42 -25.08 -4.84 15.41
N ALA A 43 -24.86 -6.06 15.90
CA ALA A 43 -25.83 -6.83 16.64
C ALA A 43 -25.40 -6.99 18.10
N ARG A 44 -26.38 -7.05 19.02
CA ARG A 44 -26.18 -7.49 20.40
C ARG A 44 -26.80 -8.83 20.58
N VAL A 45 -26.01 -9.75 21.08
CA VAL A 45 -26.38 -11.17 21.22
C VAL A 45 -26.27 -11.57 22.69
N GLU A 46 -27.24 -12.32 23.19
CA GLU A 46 -27.23 -12.95 24.50
C GLU A 46 -27.13 -14.47 24.36
N GLY A 47 -26.74 -15.17 25.43
CA GLY A 47 -26.82 -16.63 25.52
C GLY A 47 -25.59 -17.41 25.04
N LEU A 48 -24.45 -16.74 24.81
CA LEU A 48 -23.20 -17.38 24.40
C LEU A 48 -22.09 -17.17 25.46
N PRO A 49 -22.16 -17.81 26.61
CA PRO A 49 -21.24 -17.56 27.73
C PRO A 49 -19.78 -17.95 27.43
N SER A 50 -19.56 -18.91 26.52
CA SER A 50 -18.22 -19.42 26.20
C SER A 50 -17.61 -18.80 24.93
N VAL A 51 -18.24 -17.75 24.36
CA VAL A 51 -17.73 -17.09 23.17
C VAL A 51 -16.34 -16.47 23.39
N MET A 52 -15.46 -16.60 22.41
CA MET A 52 -14.12 -16.02 22.43
C MET A 52 -14.11 -14.63 21.77
N ALA A 53 -13.19 -13.77 22.18
CA ALA A 53 -12.94 -12.52 21.48
C ALA A 53 -12.47 -12.80 20.04
N ASN A 54 -13.00 -12.07 19.07
CA ASN A 54 -12.78 -12.27 17.64
C ASN A 54 -13.26 -13.64 17.09
N GLU A 55 -14.13 -14.34 17.82
CA GLU A 55 -14.79 -15.53 17.30
C GLU A 55 -15.80 -15.17 16.23
N LEU A 56 -15.86 -15.98 15.18
CA LEU A 56 -16.91 -15.90 14.16
C LEU A 56 -18.21 -16.48 14.72
N LEU A 57 -19.27 -15.74 14.56
CA LEU A 57 -20.64 -16.16 14.83
C LEU A 57 -21.39 -16.28 13.51
N ARG A 58 -22.37 -17.18 13.46
CA ARG A 58 -23.24 -17.38 12.29
C ARG A 58 -24.68 -17.11 12.66
N PHE A 59 -25.27 -16.15 11.98
CA PHE A 59 -26.69 -15.87 12.06
C PHE A 59 -27.51 -16.92 11.30
N GLU A 60 -28.81 -16.98 11.58
CA GLU A 60 -29.72 -17.99 11.01
C GLU A 60 -29.81 -17.89 9.47
N ASP A 61 -29.68 -16.70 8.91
CA ASP A 61 -29.62 -16.43 7.47
C ASP A 61 -28.27 -16.80 6.81
N GLY A 62 -27.27 -17.27 7.60
CA GLY A 62 -25.94 -17.57 7.13
C GLY A 62 -24.94 -16.41 7.19
N THR A 63 -25.40 -15.21 7.50
CA THR A 63 -24.53 -14.03 7.66
C THR A 63 -23.52 -14.27 8.79
N LEU A 64 -22.28 -13.80 8.60
CA LEU A 64 -21.25 -13.92 9.61
C LEU A 64 -21.21 -12.68 10.50
N GLY A 65 -20.85 -12.91 11.76
CA GLY A 65 -20.61 -11.84 12.73
C GLY A 65 -19.30 -12.04 13.46
N LEU A 66 -18.67 -10.96 13.89
CA LEU A 66 -17.44 -10.97 14.66
C LEU A 66 -17.71 -10.53 16.10
N ALA A 67 -17.47 -11.40 17.07
CA ALA A 67 -17.61 -11.10 18.49
C ALA A 67 -16.48 -10.14 18.94
N GLN A 68 -16.84 -8.91 19.33
CA GLN A 68 -15.87 -7.86 19.67
C GLN A 68 -15.94 -7.41 21.13
N ASN A 69 -17.14 -7.17 21.64
CA ASN A 69 -17.36 -6.75 23.01
C ASN A 69 -17.98 -7.90 23.80
N LEU A 70 -17.22 -8.46 24.72
CA LEU A 70 -17.68 -9.52 25.59
C LEU A 70 -18.06 -8.90 26.93
N ASP A 71 -19.35 -8.70 27.16
CA ASP A 71 -19.89 -8.25 28.45
C ASP A 71 -20.63 -9.41 29.12
N THR A 72 -20.86 -9.32 30.41
CA THR A 72 -21.50 -10.37 31.23
C THR A 72 -22.89 -10.80 30.76
N ARG A 73 -23.60 -9.91 30.09
CA ARG A 73 -24.97 -10.16 29.60
C ARG A 73 -25.08 -10.18 28.10
N ASN A 74 -24.33 -9.31 27.43
CA ASN A 74 -24.46 -9.09 25.99
C ASN A 74 -23.11 -9.17 25.30
N ILE A 75 -23.11 -9.68 24.11
CA ILE A 75 -21.96 -9.70 23.21
C ILE A 75 -22.22 -8.67 22.11
N GLY A 76 -21.31 -7.73 21.95
CA GLY A 76 -21.31 -6.81 20.79
C GLY A 76 -20.70 -7.50 19.58
N VAL A 77 -21.48 -7.64 18.52
CA VAL A 77 -21.11 -8.37 17.30
C VAL A 77 -21.08 -7.40 16.14
N ILE A 78 -19.97 -7.36 15.41
CA ILE A 78 -19.88 -6.66 14.12
C ILE A 78 -20.41 -7.59 13.04
N VAL A 79 -21.43 -7.20 12.32
CA VAL A 79 -21.97 -7.97 11.21
C VAL A 79 -21.07 -7.85 10.00
N LEU A 80 -20.70 -8.98 9.41
CA LEU A 80 -19.80 -9.07 8.26
C LEU A 80 -20.60 -9.42 7.01
N GLY A 81 -21.20 -8.43 6.40
CA GLY A 81 -22.03 -8.58 5.21
C GLY A 81 -23.27 -7.69 5.23
N ASP A 82 -24.31 -8.13 4.54
CA ASP A 82 -25.61 -7.47 4.56
C ASP A 82 -26.26 -7.69 5.92
N PHE A 83 -26.63 -6.60 6.59
CA PHE A 83 -27.26 -6.63 7.91
C PHE A 83 -28.76 -6.34 7.86
N THR A 84 -29.32 -6.14 6.67
CA THR A 84 -30.74 -5.77 6.50
C THR A 84 -31.70 -6.87 6.93
N GLY A 85 -31.26 -8.13 6.88
CA GLY A 85 -32.04 -9.30 7.28
C GLY A 85 -31.88 -9.73 8.74
N ILE A 86 -31.13 -8.99 9.56
CA ILE A 86 -30.88 -9.37 10.96
C ILE A 86 -31.94 -8.71 11.85
N GLU A 87 -32.76 -9.55 12.49
CA GLU A 87 -33.87 -9.12 13.32
C GLU A 87 -33.72 -9.53 14.80
N GLU A 88 -34.40 -8.82 15.68
CA GLU A 88 -34.46 -9.14 17.10
C GLU A 88 -35.12 -10.53 17.30
N GLY A 89 -34.54 -11.35 18.19
CA GLY A 89 -35.00 -12.71 18.46
C GLY A 89 -34.37 -13.78 17.57
N GLN A 90 -33.68 -13.40 16.49
CA GLN A 90 -33.03 -14.32 15.56
C GLN A 90 -31.94 -15.13 16.27
N VAL A 91 -31.80 -16.37 15.85
CA VAL A 91 -30.83 -17.32 16.43
C VAL A 91 -29.42 -17.06 15.90
N VAL A 92 -28.45 -17.17 16.78
CA VAL A 92 -27.01 -17.02 16.46
C VAL A 92 -26.24 -18.22 17.01
N HIS A 93 -25.41 -18.82 16.16
CA HIS A 93 -24.58 -19.95 16.49
C HIS A 93 -23.11 -19.57 16.60
N ARG A 94 -22.41 -20.16 17.55
CA ARG A 94 -20.96 -20.12 17.61
C ARG A 94 -20.37 -20.98 16.50
N THR A 95 -19.25 -20.56 15.93
CA THR A 95 -18.46 -21.41 15.03
C THR A 95 -17.31 -22.10 15.78
N GLY A 96 -16.92 -21.61 16.96
CA GLY A 96 -15.73 -22.06 17.68
C GLY A 96 -14.42 -21.63 17.01
N GLU A 97 -14.48 -20.86 15.93
CA GLU A 97 -13.32 -20.45 15.14
C GLU A 97 -13.07 -18.95 15.30
N VAL A 98 -11.84 -18.58 15.57
CA VAL A 98 -11.38 -17.18 15.49
C VAL A 98 -11.27 -16.77 14.03
N LEU A 99 -11.66 -15.52 13.73
CA LEU A 99 -11.64 -14.99 12.37
C LEU A 99 -10.29 -15.20 11.70
N SER A 100 -10.30 -15.94 10.61
CA SER A 100 -9.15 -16.25 9.77
C SER A 100 -9.51 -16.10 8.30
N VAL A 101 -8.51 -15.85 7.45
CA VAL A 101 -8.68 -15.77 6.01
C VAL A 101 -7.85 -16.83 5.31
N PRO A 102 -8.31 -17.33 4.18
CA PRO A 102 -7.52 -18.23 3.35
C PRO A 102 -6.32 -17.47 2.76
N VAL A 103 -5.20 -18.17 2.60
CA VAL A 103 -3.93 -17.61 2.12
C VAL A 103 -3.26 -18.58 1.13
N GLY A 104 -2.36 -18.08 0.31
CA GLY A 104 -1.60 -18.87 -0.67
C GLY A 104 -1.17 -18.07 -1.89
N ASP A 105 -0.33 -18.64 -2.75
CA ASP A 105 0.15 -17.99 -3.97
C ASP A 105 -0.96 -17.82 -5.04
N ALA A 106 -2.05 -18.62 -4.97
CA ALA A 106 -3.21 -18.47 -5.84
C ALA A 106 -3.97 -17.12 -5.66
N TYR A 107 -3.64 -16.36 -4.62
CA TYR A 107 -4.17 -15.01 -4.40
C TYR A 107 -3.51 -13.94 -5.29
N LEU A 108 -2.35 -14.22 -5.90
CA LEU A 108 -1.72 -13.31 -6.85
C LEU A 108 -2.61 -13.14 -8.09
N GLY A 109 -2.73 -11.93 -8.56
CA GLY A 109 -3.59 -11.57 -9.69
C GLY A 109 -5.07 -11.43 -9.37
N ARG A 110 -5.49 -11.64 -8.11
CA ARG A 110 -6.89 -11.71 -7.71
C ARG A 110 -7.36 -10.45 -6.96
N VAL A 111 -8.66 -10.21 -7.05
CA VAL A 111 -9.35 -9.18 -6.25
C VAL A 111 -10.28 -9.88 -5.27
N VAL A 112 -10.10 -9.60 -3.98
CA VAL A 112 -10.84 -10.26 -2.91
C VAL A 112 -11.49 -9.26 -1.94
N ASP A 113 -12.52 -9.71 -1.27
CA ASP A 113 -13.16 -8.99 -0.16
C ASP A 113 -12.34 -9.12 1.15
N PRO A 114 -12.70 -8.44 2.24
CA PRO A 114 -12.03 -8.55 3.52
C PRO A 114 -12.11 -9.92 4.21
N LEU A 115 -12.94 -10.83 3.74
CA LEU A 115 -12.99 -12.23 4.21
C LEU A 115 -12.13 -13.18 3.35
N GLY A 116 -11.51 -12.66 2.28
CA GLY A 116 -10.70 -13.41 1.34
C GLY A 116 -11.49 -14.10 0.23
N ASN A 117 -12.77 -13.78 0.06
CA ASN A 117 -13.58 -14.28 -1.04
C ASN A 117 -13.28 -13.52 -2.34
N PRO A 118 -13.18 -14.20 -3.49
CA PRO A 118 -12.98 -13.52 -4.77
C PRO A 118 -14.20 -12.68 -5.17
N ILE A 119 -13.93 -11.48 -5.68
CA ILE A 119 -14.93 -10.53 -6.20
C ILE A 119 -14.58 -10.06 -7.63
N ASP A 120 -13.78 -10.85 -8.34
CA ASP A 120 -13.24 -10.54 -9.67
C ASP A 120 -13.87 -11.38 -10.80
N ASP A 121 -14.88 -12.19 -10.49
CA ASP A 121 -15.58 -13.09 -11.39
C ASP A 121 -14.70 -14.19 -12.03
N LEU A 122 -13.50 -14.43 -11.47
CA LEU A 122 -12.56 -15.45 -11.95
C LEU A 122 -12.72 -16.82 -11.25
N GLY A 123 -13.79 -17.00 -10.49
CA GLY A 123 -14.07 -18.23 -9.75
C GLY A 123 -13.32 -18.37 -8.42
N PRO A 124 -13.51 -19.51 -7.73
CA PRO A 124 -12.93 -19.76 -6.41
C PRO A 124 -11.40 -19.79 -6.46
N ILE A 125 -10.77 -19.43 -5.32
CA ILE A 125 -9.32 -19.44 -5.16
C ILE A 125 -8.93 -20.66 -4.32
N GLU A 126 -8.00 -21.47 -4.80
CA GLU A 126 -7.42 -22.57 -4.03
C GLU A 126 -6.48 -22.00 -2.96
N SER A 127 -6.77 -22.31 -1.70
CA SER A 127 -5.95 -21.84 -0.57
C SER A 127 -4.96 -22.90 -0.11
N GLU A 128 -3.76 -22.48 0.25
CA GLU A 128 -2.74 -23.34 0.87
C GLU A 128 -3.00 -23.55 2.37
N GLY A 129 -3.82 -22.71 2.97
CA GLY A 129 -4.18 -22.78 4.39
C GLY A 129 -4.99 -21.57 4.83
N ARG A 130 -5.18 -21.43 6.13
CA ARG A 130 -5.86 -20.26 6.73
C ARG A 130 -4.94 -19.58 7.74
N ARG A 131 -5.06 -18.26 7.83
CA ARG A 131 -4.29 -17.45 8.77
C ARG A 131 -5.21 -16.53 9.56
N ALA A 132 -5.06 -16.52 10.89
CA ALA A 132 -5.85 -15.62 11.74
C ALA A 132 -5.54 -14.15 11.39
N LEU A 133 -6.56 -13.28 11.46
CA LEU A 133 -6.40 -11.87 11.20
C LEU A 133 -5.63 -11.16 12.32
N GLU A 134 -5.93 -11.48 13.55
CA GLU A 134 -5.29 -10.91 14.72
C GLU A 134 -4.11 -11.79 15.16
N LEU A 135 -2.95 -11.49 14.62
CA LEU A 135 -1.69 -12.15 14.99
C LEU A 135 -0.73 -11.14 15.58
N GLN A 136 0.04 -11.60 16.56
CA GLN A 136 1.10 -10.80 17.16
C GLN A 136 2.20 -10.50 16.12
N ALA A 137 2.70 -9.28 16.14
CA ALA A 137 3.85 -8.89 15.31
C ALA A 137 5.11 -9.69 15.71
N PRO A 138 6.08 -9.87 14.77
CA PRO A 138 7.35 -10.51 15.10
C PRO A 138 8.04 -9.80 16.28
N GLY A 139 8.55 -10.57 17.22
CA GLY A 139 9.32 -10.06 18.37
C GLY A 139 10.68 -9.47 17.96
N VAL A 140 11.37 -8.84 18.91
CA VAL A 140 12.68 -8.19 18.66
C VAL A 140 13.72 -9.18 18.15
N THR A 141 13.77 -10.38 18.70
CA THR A 141 14.73 -11.43 18.31
C THR A 141 14.43 -12.07 16.95
N GLN A 142 13.21 -11.91 16.46
CA GLN A 142 12.75 -12.44 15.18
C GLN A 142 13.01 -11.49 14.01
N ARG A 143 13.49 -10.27 14.29
CA ARG A 143 13.73 -9.22 13.30
C ARG A 143 15.21 -9.10 12.97
N LYS A 144 15.48 -8.74 11.73
CA LYS A 144 16.78 -8.30 11.22
C LYS A 144 16.72 -6.83 10.85
N SER A 145 17.84 -6.13 10.96
CA SER A 145 17.93 -4.73 10.52
C SER A 145 17.63 -4.59 9.03
N VAL A 146 16.85 -3.58 8.67
CA VAL A 146 16.54 -3.25 7.27
C VAL A 146 17.79 -2.70 6.58
N HIS A 147 18.21 -3.34 5.49
CA HIS A 147 19.42 -2.99 4.74
C HIS A 147 19.31 -3.22 3.23
N GLU A 148 18.25 -3.88 2.78
CA GLU A 148 17.99 -4.15 1.36
C GLU A 148 17.06 -3.07 0.81
N PRO A 149 17.40 -2.42 -0.34
CA PRO A 149 16.54 -1.40 -0.91
C PRO A 149 15.23 -1.98 -1.48
N LEU A 150 14.14 -1.25 -1.29
CA LEU A 150 12.92 -1.37 -2.07
C LEU A 150 12.85 -0.15 -2.99
N GLN A 151 13.13 -0.32 -4.26
CA GLN A 151 13.12 0.77 -5.23
C GLN A 151 11.68 1.14 -5.59
N THR A 152 11.36 2.43 -5.48
CA THR A 152 10.05 2.96 -5.88
C THR A 152 9.98 3.31 -7.36
N GLY A 153 11.14 3.50 -8.01
CA GLY A 153 11.24 4.00 -9.36
C GLY A 153 11.06 5.51 -9.47
N LEU A 154 10.93 6.20 -8.34
CA LEU A 154 10.74 7.65 -8.29
C LEU A 154 12.03 8.33 -7.80
N LYS A 155 12.63 9.14 -8.67
CA LYS A 155 13.92 9.80 -8.41
C LYS A 155 13.95 10.57 -7.09
N ALA A 156 12.90 11.33 -6.79
CA ALA A 156 12.79 12.12 -5.58
C ALA A 156 12.77 11.28 -4.30
N ILE A 157 12.20 10.08 -4.36
CA ILE A 157 12.07 9.18 -3.20
C ILE A 157 13.33 8.35 -3.04
N ASP A 158 13.72 7.60 -4.07
CA ASP A 158 14.85 6.66 -4.01
C ASP A 158 16.18 7.36 -3.68
N SER A 159 16.33 8.63 -4.11
CA SER A 159 17.53 9.41 -3.81
C SER A 159 17.56 10.04 -2.42
N MET A 160 16.44 10.58 -1.93
CA MET A 160 16.43 11.44 -0.72
C MET A 160 15.69 10.83 0.47
N ILE A 161 14.78 9.88 0.22
CA ILE A 161 13.91 9.23 1.21
C ILE A 161 13.90 7.73 0.96
N PRO A 162 15.07 7.07 0.92
CA PRO A 162 15.17 5.68 0.50
C PRO A 162 14.40 4.75 1.42
N ILE A 163 13.81 3.72 0.84
CA ILE A 163 12.96 2.75 1.51
C ILE A 163 13.61 1.38 1.45
N GLY A 164 13.64 0.70 2.58
CA GLY A 164 14.17 -0.66 2.67
C GLY A 164 13.09 -1.72 2.80
N ARG A 165 13.41 -2.94 2.40
CA ARG A 165 12.54 -4.11 2.52
C ARG A 165 12.28 -4.43 3.99
N GLY A 166 11.02 -4.36 4.41
CA GLY A 166 10.59 -4.51 5.80
C GLY A 166 10.39 -3.20 6.55
N GLN A 167 10.60 -2.05 5.91
CA GLN A 167 10.36 -0.72 6.47
C GLN A 167 8.87 -0.36 6.42
N ARG A 168 8.44 0.47 7.36
CA ARG A 168 7.11 1.12 7.36
C ARG A 168 7.28 2.57 6.95
N GLN A 169 6.93 2.90 5.73
CA GLN A 169 7.07 4.27 5.20
C GLN A 169 5.69 4.87 4.96
N LEU A 170 5.36 5.89 5.74
CA LEU A 170 4.10 6.62 5.62
C LEU A 170 4.08 7.49 4.36
N ILE A 171 2.98 7.45 3.62
CA ILE A 171 2.66 8.42 2.56
C ILE A 171 1.52 9.30 3.08
N ILE A 172 1.78 10.59 3.23
CA ILE A 172 0.85 11.51 3.87
C ILE A 172 0.68 12.80 3.06
N GLY A 173 -0.53 13.31 2.99
CA GLY A 173 -0.86 14.56 2.30
C GLY A 173 -2.37 14.71 2.07
N ASP A 174 -2.77 15.86 1.56
CA ASP A 174 -4.15 16.18 1.26
C ASP A 174 -4.73 15.33 0.11
N ARG A 175 -6.03 15.44 -0.11
CA ARG A 175 -6.70 14.78 -1.25
C ARG A 175 -6.06 15.19 -2.57
N GLN A 176 -5.94 14.23 -3.49
CA GLN A 176 -5.46 14.43 -4.87
C GLN A 176 -4.02 14.97 -4.98
N THR A 177 -3.18 14.79 -3.96
CA THR A 177 -1.76 15.19 -4.01
C THR A 177 -0.84 14.13 -4.63
N GLY A 178 -1.38 12.98 -5.05
CA GLY A 178 -0.61 11.92 -5.70
C GLY A 178 -0.20 10.75 -4.78
N LYS A 179 -0.79 10.60 -3.59
CA LYS A 179 -0.47 9.48 -2.66
C LYS A 179 -0.60 8.11 -3.30
N THR A 180 -1.77 7.84 -3.89
CA THR A 180 -2.04 6.57 -4.61
C THR A 180 -1.12 6.39 -5.82
N ALA A 181 -0.75 7.47 -6.51
CA ALA A 181 0.16 7.41 -7.65
C ALA A 181 1.53 6.87 -7.25
N ILE A 182 2.13 7.38 -6.17
CA ILE A 182 3.41 6.88 -5.63
C ILE A 182 3.32 5.39 -5.30
N ALA A 183 2.22 4.98 -4.68
CA ALA A 183 2.01 3.58 -4.32
C ALA A 183 1.93 2.67 -5.57
N ILE A 184 1.19 3.09 -6.59
CA ILE A 184 1.07 2.34 -7.86
C ILE A 184 2.39 2.33 -8.61
N ASP A 185 3.11 3.46 -8.71
CA ASP A 185 4.43 3.51 -9.35
C ASP A 185 5.41 2.55 -8.68
N THR A 186 5.37 2.45 -7.35
CA THR A 186 6.20 1.48 -6.62
C THR A 186 5.85 0.03 -6.97
N ILE A 187 4.57 -0.30 -7.13
CA ILE A 187 4.14 -1.63 -7.61
C ILE A 187 4.67 -1.87 -9.03
N LEU A 188 4.46 -0.91 -9.93
CA LEU A 188 4.88 -1.03 -11.34
C LEU A 188 6.39 -1.23 -11.47
N ASN A 189 7.16 -0.61 -10.59
CA ASN A 189 8.62 -0.74 -10.57
C ASN A 189 9.12 -2.13 -10.15
N GLN A 190 8.26 -3.00 -9.61
CA GLN A 190 8.64 -4.38 -9.26
C GLN A 190 8.56 -5.36 -10.43
N LYS A 191 8.13 -4.90 -11.61
CA LYS A 191 7.91 -5.76 -12.79
C LYS A 191 9.15 -6.53 -13.21
N ASP A 192 10.30 -5.85 -13.33
CA ASP A 192 11.56 -6.48 -13.74
C ASP A 192 12.10 -7.42 -12.66
N ASN A 193 11.92 -7.07 -11.39
CA ASN A 193 12.21 -7.94 -10.26
C ASN A 193 11.38 -9.22 -10.32
N TRP A 194 10.08 -9.11 -10.65
CA TRP A 194 9.20 -10.25 -10.80
C TRP A 194 9.59 -11.12 -12.00
N ALA A 195 9.82 -10.51 -13.15
CA ALA A 195 10.22 -11.18 -14.39
C ALA A 195 11.57 -11.89 -14.30
N SER A 196 12.45 -11.48 -13.39
CA SER A 196 13.77 -12.12 -13.18
C SER A 196 13.66 -13.58 -12.72
N GLY A 197 12.53 -13.99 -12.13
CA GLY A 197 12.34 -15.31 -11.53
C GLY A 197 13.19 -15.57 -10.28
N ASP A 198 14.01 -14.62 -9.85
CA ASP A 198 14.88 -14.72 -8.68
C ASP A 198 14.07 -14.45 -7.39
N PRO A 199 13.88 -15.44 -6.51
CA PRO A 199 13.11 -15.26 -5.28
C PRO A 199 13.63 -14.13 -4.36
N GLU A 200 14.94 -13.84 -4.38
CA GLU A 200 15.55 -12.78 -3.60
C GLU A 200 15.23 -11.38 -4.15
N LYS A 201 14.86 -11.28 -5.42
CA LYS A 201 14.49 -10.03 -6.08
C LYS A 201 12.99 -9.83 -6.13
N GLN A 202 12.24 -10.91 -6.34
CA GLN A 202 10.79 -10.87 -6.49
C GLN A 202 10.11 -10.23 -5.30
N VAL A 203 9.16 -9.33 -5.57
CA VAL A 203 8.31 -8.69 -4.55
C VAL A 203 6.86 -8.98 -4.89
N ARG A 204 6.16 -9.62 -3.96
CA ARG A 204 4.70 -9.79 -4.01
C ARG A 204 4.04 -8.52 -3.52
N CYS A 205 3.08 -8.01 -4.25
CA CYS A 205 2.41 -6.77 -3.90
C CYS A 205 0.98 -7.02 -3.39
N ILE A 206 0.56 -6.23 -2.41
CA ILE A 206 -0.82 -6.23 -1.91
C ILE A 206 -1.28 -4.77 -1.90
N TYR A 207 -2.39 -4.51 -2.59
CA TYR A 207 -3.04 -3.21 -2.54
C TYR A 207 -4.36 -3.35 -1.77
N VAL A 208 -4.43 -2.71 -0.60
CA VAL A 208 -5.61 -2.73 0.25
C VAL A 208 -6.37 -1.43 0.06
N ALA A 209 -7.51 -1.49 -0.63
CA ALA A 209 -8.40 -0.36 -0.86
C ALA A 209 -9.44 -0.28 0.27
N VAL A 210 -9.39 0.80 1.06
CA VAL A 210 -10.29 0.99 2.22
C VAL A 210 -11.19 2.19 2.00
N GLY A 211 -12.47 1.96 1.88
CA GLY A 211 -13.49 3.02 1.78
C GLY A 211 -13.36 3.90 0.53
N GLN A 212 -12.72 3.41 -0.52
CA GLN A 212 -12.62 4.11 -1.80
C GLN A 212 -13.88 3.88 -2.65
N LYS A 213 -14.09 4.75 -3.64
CA LYS A 213 -15.15 4.51 -4.64
C LYS A 213 -14.82 3.26 -5.45
N ALA A 214 -15.82 2.44 -5.75
CA ALA A 214 -15.65 1.24 -6.58
C ALA A 214 -15.01 1.56 -7.95
N SER A 215 -15.36 2.70 -8.55
CA SER A 215 -14.74 3.19 -9.80
C SER A 215 -13.23 3.47 -9.66
N THR A 216 -12.79 3.96 -8.51
CA THR A 216 -11.36 4.18 -8.24
C THR A 216 -10.61 2.85 -8.12
N ILE A 217 -11.19 1.88 -7.42
CA ILE A 217 -10.62 0.53 -7.30
C ILE A 217 -10.52 -0.14 -8.66
N ALA A 218 -11.58 -0.02 -9.48
CA ALA A 218 -11.59 -0.53 -10.85
C ALA A 218 -10.51 0.13 -11.73
N ALA A 219 -10.29 1.43 -11.60
CA ALA A 219 -9.23 2.14 -12.32
C ALA A 219 -7.83 1.68 -11.89
N VAL A 220 -7.59 1.43 -10.59
CA VAL A 220 -6.33 0.87 -10.09
C VAL A 220 -6.11 -0.53 -10.66
N ARG A 221 -7.12 -1.42 -10.58
CA ARG A 221 -7.06 -2.76 -11.16
C ARG A 221 -6.69 -2.69 -12.65
N HIS A 222 -7.41 -1.88 -13.42
CA HIS A 222 -7.17 -1.71 -14.85
C HIS A 222 -5.75 -1.21 -15.16
N THR A 223 -5.24 -0.26 -14.37
CA THR A 223 -3.87 0.24 -14.54
C THR A 223 -2.83 -0.85 -14.27
N LEU A 224 -2.99 -1.63 -13.22
CA LEU A 224 -2.11 -2.75 -12.90
C LEU A 224 -2.17 -3.86 -13.97
N GLU A 225 -3.36 -4.17 -14.47
CA GLU A 225 -3.58 -5.17 -15.51
C GLU A 225 -2.94 -4.76 -16.84
N THR A 226 -3.23 -3.56 -17.34
CA THR A 226 -2.71 -3.06 -18.63
C THR A 226 -1.19 -2.91 -18.63
N ARG A 227 -0.57 -2.70 -17.47
CA ARG A 227 0.88 -2.57 -17.33
C ARG A 227 1.57 -3.89 -16.93
N GLY A 228 0.81 -4.99 -16.79
CA GLY A 228 1.34 -6.31 -16.47
C GLY A 228 1.85 -6.42 -15.02
N ALA A 229 1.29 -5.63 -14.10
CA ALA A 229 1.65 -5.68 -12.68
C ALA A 229 0.61 -6.41 -11.83
N LEU A 230 -0.56 -6.73 -12.38
CA LEU A 230 -1.59 -7.45 -11.66
C LEU A 230 -1.16 -8.89 -11.32
N GLU A 231 -0.35 -9.54 -12.18
CA GLU A 231 0.10 -10.93 -12.00
C GLU A 231 0.84 -11.19 -10.69
N TYR A 232 1.50 -10.17 -10.12
CA TYR A 232 2.19 -10.26 -8.83
C TYR A 232 1.53 -9.40 -7.74
N THR A 233 0.30 -8.95 -7.98
CA THR A 233 -0.43 -8.08 -7.06
C THR A 233 -1.77 -8.68 -6.67
N THR A 234 -2.06 -8.71 -5.37
CA THR A 234 -3.39 -9.01 -4.82
C THR A 234 -4.08 -7.72 -4.42
N ILE A 235 -5.34 -7.55 -4.78
CA ILE A 235 -6.15 -6.41 -4.35
C ILE A 235 -7.14 -6.89 -3.30
N VAL A 236 -7.08 -6.31 -2.10
CA VAL A 236 -8.09 -6.49 -1.05
C VAL A 236 -8.99 -5.26 -1.06
N ALA A 237 -10.24 -5.41 -1.43
CA ALA A 237 -11.13 -4.29 -1.66
C ALA A 237 -12.28 -4.25 -0.65
N SER A 238 -12.42 -3.10 0.01
CA SER A 238 -13.60 -2.72 0.79
C SER A 238 -14.07 -1.34 0.33
N PRO A 239 -14.97 -1.27 -0.66
CA PRO A 239 -15.45 -0.01 -1.21
C PRO A 239 -16.22 0.84 -0.19
N ALA A 240 -16.50 2.09 -0.56
CA ALA A 240 -17.18 3.04 0.30
C ALA A 240 -18.60 2.62 0.69
N SER A 241 -19.25 1.79 -0.15
CA SER A 241 -20.58 1.22 0.09
C SER A 241 -20.61 0.14 1.16
N ASP A 242 -19.46 -0.49 1.47
CA ASP A 242 -19.40 -1.57 2.45
C ASP A 242 -19.73 -1.09 3.87
N ALA A 243 -20.16 -2.03 4.70
CA ALA A 243 -20.32 -1.80 6.13
C ALA A 243 -18.98 -1.43 6.80
N ALA A 244 -19.05 -0.70 7.91
CA ALA A 244 -17.87 -0.26 8.64
C ALA A 244 -16.98 -1.43 9.10
N GLY A 245 -17.57 -2.60 9.40
CA GLY A 245 -16.84 -3.81 9.76
C GLY A 245 -15.87 -4.28 8.68
N PHE A 246 -16.26 -4.27 7.42
CA PHE A 246 -15.39 -4.63 6.32
C PHE A 246 -14.22 -3.65 6.13
N LYS A 247 -14.48 -2.34 6.22
CA LYS A 247 -13.43 -1.31 6.15
C LYS A 247 -12.41 -1.45 7.29
N TYR A 248 -12.88 -1.85 8.47
CA TYR A 248 -12.02 -2.15 9.61
C TYR A 248 -11.14 -3.37 9.35
N LEU A 249 -11.68 -4.45 8.77
CA LEU A 249 -10.98 -5.73 8.59
C LEU A 249 -10.02 -5.74 7.40
N ALA A 250 -10.31 -5.03 6.30
CA ALA A 250 -9.54 -5.10 5.06
C ALA A 250 -8.02 -4.98 5.24
N PRO A 251 -7.46 -4.05 6.05
CA PRO A 251 -6.02 -3.97 6.28
C PRO A 251 -5.44 -5.19 6.99
N TYR A 252 -6.20 -5.79 7.90
CA TYR A 252 -5.77 -7.01 8.60
C TYR A 252 -5.75 -8.22 7.67
N THR A 253 -6.73 -8.33 6.77
CA THR A 253 -6.78 -9.36 5.72
C THR A 253 -5.56 -9.26 4.82
N GLY A 254 -5.27 -8.07 4.28
CA GLY A 254 -4.06 -7.86 3.50
C GLY A 254 -2.79 -8.23 4.25
N SER A 255 -2.69 -7.84 5.53
CA SER A 255 -1.56 -8.21 6.38
C SER A 255 -1.46 -9.71 6.63
N ALA A 256 -2.57 -10.43 6.79
CA ALA A 256 -2.56 -11.88 6.98
C ALA A 256 -2.04 -12.61 5.73
N ILE A 257 -2.49 -12.20 4.54
CA ILE A 257 -1.99 -12.70 3.26
C ILE A 257 -0.48 -12.39 3.11
N GLY A 258 -0.08 -11.15 3.35
CA GLY A 258 1.33 -10.73 3.27
C GLY A 258 2.24 -11.46 4.26
N GLN A 259 1.77 -11.69 5.48
CA GLN A 259 2.53 -12.45 6.47
C GLN A 259 2.72 -13.92 6.07
N HIS A 260 1.76 -14.54 5.37
CA HIS A 260 1.94 -15.89 4.85
C HIS A 260 3.18 -15.95 3.97
N TRP A 261 3.31 -15.03 3.04
CA TRP A 261 4.48 -14.95 2.16
C TRP A 261 5.76 -14.55 2.88
N MET A 262 5.68 -13.58 3.79
CA MET A 262 6.85 -13.12 4.57
C MET A 262 7.45 -14.26 5.39
N TYR A 263 6.63 -15.05 6.09
CA TYR A 263 7.09 -16.22 6.86
C TYR A 263 7.47 -17.41 5.95
N GLY A 264 7.05 -17.40 4.69
CA GLY A 264 7.55 -18.29 3.63
C GLY A 264 8.85 -17.83 2.99
N GLY A 265 9.56 -16.85 3.58
CA GLY A 265 10.85 -16.34 3.09
C GLY A 265 10.73 -15.40 1.89
N LYS A 266 9.53 -14.89 1.58
CA LYS A 266 9.28 -14.03 0.41
C LYS A 266 9.30 -12.54 0.81
N HIS A 267 9.48 -11.68 -0.20
CA HIS A 267 9.41 -10.23 -0.01
C HIS A 267 8.04 -9.71 -0.43
N VAL A 268 7.46 -8.87 0.41
CA VAL A 268 6.12 -8.32 0.24
C VAL A 268 6.15 -6.80 0.32
N LEU A 269 5.40 -6.15 -0.55
CA LEU A 269 5.01 -4.75 -0.45
C LEU A 269 3.52 -4.71 -0.18
N ILE A 270 3.11 -4.12 0.94
CA ILE A 270 1.70 -3.92 1.26
C ILE A 270 1.36 -2.44 1.36
N ILE A 271 0.33 -2.03 0.65
CA ILE A 271 -0.17 -0.65 0.59
C ILE A 271 -1.53 -0.62 1.25
N PHE A 272 -1.72 0.32 2.19
CA PHE A 272 -3.00 0.55 2.87
C PHE A 272 -3.58 1.90 2.43
N ASP A 273 -4.47 1.89 1.47
CA ASP A 273 -5.05 3.11 0.88
C ASP A 273 -6.55 3.23 1.20
N ASP A 274 -6.94 3.90 2.32
CA ASP A 274 -6.10 4.57 3.32
C ASP A 274 -6.51 4.19 4.76
N LEU A 275 -5.57 4.37 5.68
CA LEU A 275 -5.81 4.08 7.09
C LEU A 275 -6.63 5.16 7.81
N SER A 276 -6.78 6.38 7.23
CA SER A 276 -7.69 7.39 7.75
C SER A 276 -9.12 6.88 7.74
N LYS A 277 -9.54 6.23 6.64
CA LYS A 277 -10.87 5.61 6.52
C LYS A 277 -11.04 4.38 7.38
N GLN A 278 -9.97 3.60 7.60
CA GLN A 278 -10.01 2.52 8.59
C GLN A 278 -10.29 3.07 9.99
N ALA A 279 -9.60 4.15 10.39
CA ALA A 279 -9.82 4.78 11.70
C ALA A 279 -11.25 5.34 11.82
N GLU A 280 -11.77 5.98 10.78
CA GLU A 280 -13.16 6.47 10.74
C GLU A 280 -14.17 5.32 10.89
N ALA A 281 -13.96 4.20 10.19
CA ALA A 281 -14.79 3.00 10.30
C ALA A 281 -14.71 2.40 11.73
N TYR A 282 -13.53 2.31 12.30
CA TYR A 282 -13.33 1.83 13.68
C TYR A 282 -13.99 2.74 14.71
N ARG A 283 -13.95 4.06 14.50
CA ARG A 283 -14.68 5.03 15.32
C ARG A 283 -16.20 4.78 15.27
N ALA A 284 -16.75 4.60 14.07
CA ALA A 284 -18.17 4.32 13.88
C ALA A 284 -18.58 3.03 14.60
N VAL A 285 -17.87 1.93 14.38
CA VAL A 285 -18.09 0.64 15.05
C VAL A 285 -18.00 0.79 16.58
N SER A 286 -16.99 1.49 17.08
CA SER A 286 -16.79 1.67 18.53
C SER A 286 -17.90 2.47 19.19
N LEU A 287 -18.41 3.50 18.52
CA LEU A 287 -19.55 4.29 19.02
C LEU A 287 -20.85 3.47 19.04
N LEU A 288 -21.10 2.66 17.98
CA LEU A 288 -22.24 1.76 17.93
C LEU A 288 -22.17 0.66 19.01
N LEU A 289 -20.97 0.17 19.29
CA LEU A 289 -20.71 -0.74 20.41
C LEU A 289 -20.76 -0.05 21.79
N ARG A 290 -21.03 1.26 21.85
CA ARG A 290 -21.10 2.10 23.05
C ARG A 290 -19.79 2.14 23.86
N ARG A 291 -18.64 2.01 23.18
CA ARG A 291 -17.36 2.26 23.81
C ARG A 291 -17.21 3.77 24.10
N PRO A 292 -16.61 4.15 25.24
CA PRO A 292 -16.46 5.56 25.57
C PRO A 292 -15.58 6.28 24.55
N PRO A 293 -16.02 7.40 23.97
CA PRO A 293 -15.23 8.18 23.03
C PRO A 293 -14.11 8.97 23.72
N GLY A 294 -12.95 9.06 23.05
CA GLY A 294 -11.85 9.94 23.42
C GLY A 294 -11.73 11.15 22.49
N ARG A 295 -10.49 11.57 22.20
CA ARG A 295 -10.21 12.70 21.32
C ARG A 295 -10.84 12.51 19.94
N GLU A 296 -11.51 13.53 19.42
CA GLU A 296 -12.22 13.50 18.11
C GLU A 296 -13.21 12.33 17.98
N ALA A 297 -13.78 11.90 19.11
CA ALA A 297 -14.67 10.75 19.21
C ALA A 297 -14.05 9.39 18.82
N TYR A 298 -12.75 9.29 18.65
CA TYR A 298 -12.07 8.02 18.49
C TYR A 298 -12.03 7.24 19.80
N PRO A 299 -12.08 5.90 19.77
CA PRO A 299 -11.89 5.09 20.97
C PRO A 299 -10.46 5.19 21.49
N GLY A 300 -10.25 4.96 22.78
CA GLY A 300 -8.94 5.09 23.43
C GLY A 300 -7.85 4.17 22.86
N ASP A 301 -8.24 3.10 22.18
CA ASP A 301 -7.35 2.11 21.57
C ASP A 301 -7.07 2.34 20.07
N VAL A 302 -7.43 3.51 19.51
CA VAL A 302 -7.19 3.79 18.08
C VAL A 302 -5.70 3.79 17.70
N PHE A 303 -4.82 4.19 18.62
CA PHE A 303 -3.38 4.04 18.42
C PHE A 303 -2.99 2.56 18.25
N TYR A 304 -3.53 1.69 19.08
CA TYR A 304 -3.28 0.26 19.04
C TYR A 304 -3.86 -0.39 17.76
N LEU A 305 -4.96 0.12 17.23
CA LEU A 305 -5.50 -0.29 15.92
C LEU A 305 -4.43 -0.27 14.83
N HIS A 306 -3.73 0.85 14.68
CA HIS A 306 -2.71 1.02 13.65
C HIS A 306 -1.36 0.41 14.05
N SER A 307 -0.96 0.48 15.32
CA SER A 307 0.34 -0.04 15.75
C SER A 307 0.42 -1.56 15.64
N ARG A 308 -0.62 -2.31 16.08
CA ARG A 308 -0.63 -3.77 15.94
C ARG A 308 -0.70 -4.24 14.48
N LEU A 309 -1.26 -3.41 13.59
CA LEU A 309 -1.26 -3.66 12.15
C LEU A 309 0.13 -3.43 11.54
N LEU A 310 0.70 -2.24 11.74
CA LEU A 310 1.92 -1.79 11.09
C LEU A 310 3.18 -2.47 11.66
N GLU A 311 3.19 -2.83 12.94
CA GLU A 311 4.30 -3.58 13.54
C GLU A 311 4.47 -5.00 12.94
N ARG A 312 3.48 -5.50 12.23
CA ARG A 312 3.58 -6.76 11.48
C ARG A 312 4.48 -6.63 10.24
N CYS A 313 4.68 -5.41 9.74
CA CYS A 313 5.64 -5.13 8.67
C CYS A 313 7.05 -5.12 9.26
N ALA A 314 7.89 -6.04 8.80
CA ALA A 314 9.25 -6.23 9.30
C ALA A 314 10.13 -6.97 8.28
N LYS A 315 11.44 -6.92 8.49
CA LYS A 315 12.41 -7.85 7.92
C LYS A 315 12.65 -8.95 8.96
N LEU A 316 12.39 -10.20 8.60
CA LEU A 316 12.62 -11.34 9.48
C LEU A 316 14.10 -11.72 9.54
N SER A 317 14.49 -12.38 10.64
CA SER A 317 15.82 -12.97 10.81
C SER A 317 16.04 -14.12 9.81
N ASP A 318 17.32 -14.46 9.60
CA ASP A 318 17.69 -15.55 8.68
C ASP A 318 17.13 -16.91 9.15
N ASP A 319 17.02 -17.13 10.45
CA ASP A 319 16.41 -18.34 11.04
C ASP A 319 14.93 -18.51 10.70
N LEU A 320 14.25 -17.41 10.33
CA LEU A 320 12.85 -17.39 9.90
C LEU A 320 12.70 -17.23 8.38
N GLY A 321 13.76 -17.50 7.61
CA GLY A 321 13.74 -17.46 6.15
C GLY A 321 13.98 -16.09 5.55
N ALA A 322 14.40 -15.09 6.34
CA ALA A 322 14.79 -13.74 5.89
C ALA A 322 13.74 -13.00 5.03
N GLY A 323 12.49 -13.41 5.07
CA GLY A 323 11.41 -12.73 4.35
C GLY A 323 11.18 -11.31 4.87
N SER A 324 10.47 -10.49 4.11
CA SER A 324 10.15 -9.12 4.51
C SER A 324 8.74 -8.71 4.10
N MET A 325 8.13 -7.84 4.88
CA MET A 325 6.91 -7.15 4.49
C MET A 325 7.12 -5.65 4.70
N THR A 326 7.15 -4.90 3.61
CA THR A 326 7.29 -3.44 3.60
C THR A 326 5.90 -2.82 3.59
N GLY A 327 5.62 -1.93 4.52
CA GLY A 327 4.31 -1.31 4.66
C GLY A 327 4.28 0.14 4.17
N PHE A 328 3.32 0.45 3.30
CA PHE A 328 2.99 1.80 2.86
C PHE A 328 1.61 2.19 3.39
N PRO A 329 1.50 2.62 4.67
CA PRO A 329 0.28 3.27 5.12
C PRO A 329 0.11 4.60 4.41
N ILE A 330 -1.12 4.86 3.95
CA ILE A 330 -1.52 6.15 3.39
C ILE A 330 -2.43 6.84 4.41
N ILE A 331 -2.14 8.10 4.70
CA ILE A 331 -2.94 8.97 5.55
C ILE A 331 -3.35 10.21 4.78
N GLU A 332 -4.63 10.56 4.87
CA GLU A 332 -5.17 11.79 4.32
C GLU A 332 -5.14 12.90 5.37
N THR A 333 -4.55 14.05 5.01
CA THR A 333 -4.62 15.28 5.80
C THR A 333 -5.71 16.21 5.25
N LYS A 334 -6.02 17.24 6.03
CA LYS A 334 -6.87 18.35 5.63
C LYS A 334 -6.09 19.65 5.81
N ALA A 335 -5.98 20.46 4.77
CA ALA A 335 -5.22 21.71 4.78
C ALA A 335 -3.74 21.52 5.22
N ASN A 336 -3.12 20.44 4.79
CA ASN A 336 -1.75 20.05 5.15
C ASN A 336 -1.48 19.92 6.68
N ASP A 337 -2.54 19.78 7.50
CA ASP A 337 -2.39 19.64 8.96
C ASP A 337 -1.91 18.24 9.35
N VAL A 338 -0.62 18.12 9.59
CA VAL A 338 0.03 16.90 10.11
C VAL A 338 -0.07 16.76 11.63
N SER A 339 -0.55 17.80 12.33
CA SER A 339 -0.70 17.80 13.80
C SER A 339 -2.02 17.19 14.26
N ALA A 340 -2.91 16.86 13.34
CA ALA A 340 -4.17 16.18 13.63
C ALA A 340 -3.94 14.80 14.29
N PHE A 341 -4.97 14.25 14.94
CA PHE A 341 -4.83 13.11 15.84
C PHE A 341 -4.35 11.83 15.13
N ILE A 342 -4.97 11.44 14.03
CA ILE A 342 -4.58 10.21 13.30
C ILE A 342 -3.22 10.38 12.61
N PRO A 343 -2.90 11.48 11.88
CA PRO A 343 -1.58 11.73 11.35
C PRO A 343 -0.45 11.58 12.36
N THR A 344 -0.54 12.25 13.52
CA THR A 344 0.50 12.19 14.57
C THR A 344 0.71 10.78 15.10
N ASN A 345 -0.37 10.00 15.27
CA ASN A 345 -0.28 8.62 15.70
C ASN A 345 0.50 7.77 14.68
N VAL A 346 0.17 7.87 13.41
CA VAL A 346 0.81 7.02 12.37
C VAL A 346 2.25 7.45 12.09
N ILE A 347 2.56 8.76 12.14
CA ILE A 347 3.95 9.25 12.05
C ILE A 347 4.82 8.64 13.16
N SER A 348 4.28 8.48 14.38
CA SER A 348 5.02 7.90 15.50
C SER A 348 5.23 6.40 15.38
N ILE A 349 4.34 5.67 14.70
CA ILE A 349 4.42 4.22 14.50
C ILE A 349 5.38 3.86 13.36
N THR A 350 5.52 4.73 12.36
CA THR A 350 6.26 4.45 11.12
C THR A 350 7.74 4.81 11.20
N ASP A 351 8.53 4.25 10.29
CA ASP A 351 9.98 4.46 10.18
C ASP A 351 10.34 5.65 9.27
N GLY A 352 9.42 6.57 9.11
CA GLY A 352 9.54 7.78 8.30
C GLY A 352 8.27 8.09 7.52
N GLN A 353 8.26 9.27 6.89
CA GLN A 353 7.14 9.76 6.10
C GLN A 353 7.59 10.41 4.79
N ILE A 354 6.79 10.22 3.76
CA ILE A 354 6.79 10.99 2.51
C ILE A 354 5.63 11.96 2.60
N PHE A 355 5.93 13.23 2.73
CA PHE A 355 4.93 14.29 2.84
C PHE A 355 4.67 14.92 1.47
N LEU A 356 3.41 14.93 1.04
CA LEU A 356 2.97 15.52 -0.21
C LEU A 356 2.23 16.83 0.06
N GLN A 357 2.76 17.92 -0.46
CA GLN A 357 2.20 19.26 -0.30
C GLN A 357 1.31 19.65 -1.47
N SER A 358 0.15 20.24 -1.16
CA SER A 358 -0.81 20.75 -2.15
C SER A 358 -0.22 21.89 -2.98
N ASP A 359 0.58 22.76 -2.37
CA ASP A 359 1.20 23.91 -3.06
C ASP A 359 2.20 23.45 -4.14
N LEU A 360 3.02 22.44 -3.83
CA LEU A 360 3.94 21.84 -4.80
C LEU A 360 3.19 21.16 -5.95
N PHE A 361 2.10 20.46 -5.62
CA PHE A 361 1.25 19.81 -6.62
C PHE A 361 0.63 20.83 -7.58
N ASN A 362 0.11 21.94 -7.04
CA ASN A 362 -0.50 23.03 -7.81
C ASN A 362 0.55 23.80 -8.63
N ALA A 363 1.79 23.90 -8.12
CA ALA A 363 2.94 24.44 -8.87
C ALA A 363 3.47 23.47 -9.94
N ASN A 364 2.75 22.39 -10.24
CA ASN A 364 3.12 21.36 -11.21
C ASN A 364 4.42 20.61 -10.89
N GLN A 365 4.89 20.64 -9.64
CA GLN A 365 5.98 19.80 -9.18
C GLN A 365 5.42 18.41 -8.80
N ARG A 366 5.67 17.41 -9.63
CA ARG A 366 5.14 16.05 -9.47
C ARG A 366 6.27 15.02 -9.61
N PRO A 367 6.45 14.12 -8.61
CA PRO A 367 5.67 14.01 -7.37
C PRO A 367 5.83 15.22 -6.45
N ALA A 368 4.76 15.60 -5.76
CA ALA A 368 4.70 16.79 -4.90
C ALA A 368 5.37 16.58 -3.53
N VAL A 369 6.51 15.90 -3.52
CA VAL A 369 7.24 15.53 -2.31
C VAL A 369 7.93 16.73 -1.70
N ASP A 370 7.58 17.05 -0.45
CA ASP A 370 8.35 17.98 0.35
C ASP A 370 9.56 17.28 0.97
N VAL A 371 10.73 17.48 0.38
CA VAL A 371 11.99 16.86 0.84
C VAL A 371 12.48 17.42 2.18
N GLY A 372 11.99 18.60 2.60
CA GLY A 372 12.37 19.24 3.85
C GLY A 372 11.85 18.50 5.08
N ILE A 373 10.56 18.12 5.04
CA ILE A 373 9.87 17.46 6.15
C ILE A 373 9.69 15.95 5.95
N SER A 374 10.01 15.43 4.76
CA SER A 374 10.03 14.01 4.49
C SER A 374 11.30 13.36 5.04
N VAL A 375 11.13 12.19 5.67
CA VAL A 375 12.22 11.48 6.38
C VAL A 375 12.14 9.99 6.11
N SER A 376 13.30 9.35 5.95
CA SER A 376 13.48 7.90 6.10
C SER A 376 14.41 7.66 7.28
N ARG A 377 13.95 6.88 8.27
CA ARG A 377 14.78 6.53 9.44
C ARG A 377 15.81 5.44 9.13
N VAL A 378 15.62 4.69 8.05
CA VAL A 378 16.59 3.71 7.54
C VAL A 378 17.70 4.42 6.74
N GLY A 379 17.31 5.38 5.91
CA GLY A 379 18.21 6.23 5.16
C GLY A 379 19.15 5.45 4.23
N GLY A 380 20.41 5.87 4.14
CA GLY A 380 21.38 5.32 3.21
C GLY A 380 21.76 3.84 3.40
N ALA A 381 21.29 3.18 4.47
CA ALA A 381 21.40 1.72 4.60
C ALA A 381 20.51 0.97 3.57
N ALA A 382 19.43 1.62 3.12
CA ALA A 382 18.51 1.12 2.11
C ALA A 382 18.81 1.65 0.69
N GLN A 383 20.04 2.08 0.42
CA GLN A 383 20.46 2.54 -0.91
C GLN A 383 21.57 1.65 -1.46
N THR A 384 21.61 1.50 -2.79
CA THR A 384 22.78 0.98 -3.49
C THR A 384 23.96 1.93 -3.29
N LYS A 385 25.17 1.40 -3.36
CA LYS A 385 26.40 2.24 -3.21
C LYS A 385 26.46 3.34 -4.28
N ALA A 386 25.98 3.04 -5.49
CA ALA A 386 25.90 3.99 -6.59
C ALA A 386 24.97 5.16 -6.23
N MET A 387 23.72 4.86 -5.82
CA MET A 387 22.75 5.89 -5.45
C MET A 387 23.26 6.74 -4.28
N LYS A 388 23.81 6.11 -3.24
CA LYS A 388 24.36 6.82 -2.08
C LYS A 388 25.48 7.79 -2.47
N LYS A 389 26.34 7.44 -3.45
CA LYS A 389 27.43 8.30 -3.94
C LYS A 389 26.90 9.56 -4.61
N VAL A 390 25.83 9.46 -5.42
CA VAL A 390 25.30 10.60 -6.20
C VAL A 390 24.26 11.44 -5.45
N SER A 391 23.54 10.85 -4.50
CA SER A 391 22.46 11.55 -3.79
C SER A 391 22.91 12.23 -2.49
N GLY A 392 24.17 12.05 -2.08
CA GLY A 392 24.65 12.49 -0.77
C GLY A 392 24.51 13.99 -0.49
N THR A 393 24.65 14.83 -1.51
CA THR A 393 24.51 16.30 -1.41
C THR A 393 23.17 16.83 -1.87
N LEU A 394 22.38 16.02 -2.61
CA LEU A 394 21.18 16.45 -3.31
C LEU A 394 20.16 17.14 -2.38
N LYS A 395 19.90 16.55 -1.22
CA LYS A 395 18.95 17.11 -0.26
C LYS A 395 19.40 18.46 0.29
N LEU A 396 20.72 18.62 0.52
CA LEU A 396 21.30 19.87 0.98
C LEU A 396 21.24 20.95 -0.11
N GLU A 397 21.59 20.60 -1.34
CA GLU A 397 21.56 21.51 -2.49
C GLU A 397 20.14 22.04 -2.75
N LEU A 398 19.12 21.17 -2.70
CA LEU A 398 17.73 21.59 -2.83
C LEU A 398 17.24 22.45 -1.65
N ALA A 399 17.68 22.17 -0.42
CA ALA A 399 17.36 22.99 0.74
C ALA A 399 17.98 24.39 0.63
N GLN A 400 19.24 24.48 0.17
CA GLN A 400 19.92 25.74 -0.09
C GLN A 400 19.22 26.52 -1.21
N TYR A 401 18.90 25.85 -2.32
CA TYR A 401 18.15 26.44 -3.44
C TYR A 401 16.85 27.09 -2.97
N ARG A 402 15.99 26.35 -2.23
CA ARG A 402 14.72 26.89 -1.71
C ARG A 402 14.91 28.09 -0.80
N SER A 403 15.93 28.07 0.04
CA SER A 403 16.27 29.20 0.90
C SER A 403 16.68 30.44 0.08
N MET A 404 17.50 30.23 -0.96
CA MET A 404 17.98 31.31 -1.81
C MET A 404 16.91 31.83 -2.78
N GLU A 405 16.05 30.95 -3.29
CA GLU A 405 14.96 31.34 -4.20
C GLU A 405 14.06 32.41 -3.59
N ALA A 406 13.74 32.29 -2.30
CA ALA A 406 12.97 33.29 -1.57
C ALA A 406 13.68 34.63 -1.48
N PHE A 407 15.01 34.65 -1.35
CA PHE A 407 15.81 35.87 -1.30
C PHE A 407 16.04 36.47 -2.70
N ALA A 408 16.24 35.63 -3.72
CA ALA A 408 16.47 36.04 -5.09
C ALA A 408 15.34 36.89 -5.68
N MET A 409 14.11 36.68 -5.20
CA MET A 409 12.94 37.48 -5.61
C MET A 409 13.04 38.97 -5.18
N PHE A 410 13.88 39.28 -4.19
CA PHE A 410 14.01 40.64 -3.61
C PHE A 410 15.38 41.28 -3.85
N ALA A 411 16.38 40.53 -4.31
CA ALA A 411 17.75 41.01 -4.49
C ALA A 411 17.98 41.45 -5.96
N SER A 412 18.43 42.69 -6.15
CA SER A 412 18.76 43.22 -7.47
C SER A 412 20.12 42.79 -8.02
N ASP A 413 21.08 42.48 -7.15
CA ASP A 413 22.44 42.05 -7.49
C ASP A 413 22.80 40.77 -6.70
N LEU A 414 22.96 39.66 -7.41
CA LEU A 414 23.44 38.40 -6.87
C LEU A 414 24.87 38.15 -7.32
N ASP A 415 25.71 37.66 -6.42
CA ASP A 415 27.05 37.21 -6.78
C ASP A 415 27.02 35.94 -7.66
N ASP A 416 28.11 35.68 -8.38
CA ASP A 416 28.16 34.60 -9.38
C ASP A 416 28.03 33.20 -8.74
N ALA A 417 28.47 33.03 -7.50
CA ALA A 417 28.33 31.78 -6.77
C ALA A 417 26.84 31.49 -6.44
N THR A 418 26.11 32.50 -5.97
CA THR A 418 24.67 32.40 -5.70
C THR A 418 23.89 32.16 -7.01
N LYS A 419 24.25 32.82 -8.10
CA LYS A 419 23.64 32.56 -9.43
C LYS A 419 23.86 31.10 -9.87
N ALA A 420 25.07 30.57 -9.72
CA ALA A 420 25.37 29.18 -10.08
C ALA A 420 24.57 28.19 -9.22
N GLN A 421 24.39 28.44 -7.93
CA GLN A 421 23.59 27.61 -7.04
C GLN A 421 22.09 27.66 -7.40
N LEU A 422 21.55 28.83 -7.73
CA LEU A 422 20.17 29.00 -8.21
C LEU A 422 19.96 28.29 -9.55
N THR A 423 20.91 28.41 -10.46
CA THR A 423 20.89 27.74 -11.75
C THR A 423 20.85 26.22 -11.56
N ARG A 424 21.75 25.66 -10.76
CA ARG A 424 21.80 24.23 -10.47
C ARG A 424 20.54 23.75 -9.76
N GLY A 425 20.09 24.44 -8.72
CA GLY A 425 18.92 24.07 -7.95
C GLY A 425 17.62 24.04 -8.78
N SER A 426 17.46 25.00 -9.71
CA SER A 426 16.30 25.02 -10.62
C SER A 426 16.31 23.81 -11.58
N ARG A 427 17.50 23.41 -12.12
CA ARG A 427 17.63 22.23 -12.98
C ARG A 427 17.41 20.94 -12.21
N LEU A 428 17.92 20.83 -10.97
CA LEU A 428 17.68 19.69 -10.11
C LEU A 428 16.18 19.55 -9.76
N THR A 429 15.50 20.66 -9.50
CA THR A 429 14.05 20.65 -9.24
C THR A 429 13.29 20.16 -10.45
N GLU A 430 13.64 20.61 -11.67
CA GLU A 430 13.02 20.13 -12.90
C GLU A 430 13.36 18.66 -13.17
N LEU A 431 14.62 18.24 -12.97
CA LEU A 431 15.07 16.85 -13.14
C LEU A 431 14.28 15.87 -12.26
N LEU A 432 13.89 16.27 -11.05
CA LEU A 432 13.13 15.44 -10.13
C LEU A 432 11.64 15.35 -10.48
N ARG A 433 11.16 16.12 -11.44
CA ARG A 433 9.81 15.94 -12.00
C ARG A 433 9.76 14.64 -12.77
N GLN A 434 8.68 13.91 -12.56
CA GLN A 434 8.49 12.60 -13.16
C GLN A 434 7.02 12.37 -13.46
N PRO A 435 6.67 11.98 -14.70
CA PRO A 435 5.29 11.64 -15.04
C PRO A 435 4.81 10.42 -14.25
N GLN A 436 3.52 10.35 -14.01
CA GLN A 436 2.87 9.20 -13.35
C GLN A 436 3.00 7.95 -14.23
N TYR A 437 3.17 6.79 -13.60
CA TYR A 437 3.28 5.47 -14.24
C TYR A 437 4.51 5.30 -15.16
N THR A 438 5.56 6.02 -14.87
CA THR A 438 6.84 5.93 -15.57
C THR A 438 8.00 5.78 -14.58
N PRO A 439 8.07 4.66 -13.84
CA PRO A 439 9.17 4.43 -12.93
C PRO A 439 10.49 4.25 -13.70
N TYR A 440 11.58 4.77 -13.14
CA TYR A 440 12.94 4.60 -13.66
C TYR A 440 13.67 3.49 -12.94
N ALA A 441 14.47 2.71 -13.68
CA ALA A 441 15.40 1.75 -13.10
C ALA A 441 16.47 2.48 -12.24
N VAL A 442 17.02 1.81 -11.25
CA VAL A 442 17.94 2.46 -10.31
C VAL A 442 19.21 3.00 -10.97
N GLU A 443 19.76 2.30 -11.96
CA GLU A 443 20.92 2.72 -12.75
C GLU A 443 20.61 4.00 -13.57
N GLU A 444 19.42 4.12 -14.10
CA GLU A 444 18.94 5.30 -14.82
C GLU A 444 18.79 6.50 -13.89
N GLN A 445 18.22 6.27 -12.70
CA GLN A 445 18.14 7.31 -11.67
C GLN A 445 19.52 7.79 -11.24
N VAL A 446 20.48 6.87 -11.08
CA VAL A 446 21.86 7.19 -10.69
C VAL A 446 22.52 8.10 -11.71
N VAL A 447 22.41 7.78 -13.01
CA VAL A 447 23.04 8.60 -14.05
C VAL A 447 22.37 9.96 -14.23
N SER A 448 21.04 10.01 -14.09
CA SER A 448 20.25 11.26 -14.09
C SER A 448 20.70 12.19 -12.96
N ILE A 449 20.71 11.69 -11.74
CA ILE A 449 21.07 12.48 -10.55
C ILE A 449 22.54 12.88 -10.60
N TRP A 450 23.43 11.98 -11.07
CA TRP A 450 24.84 12.30 -11.29
C TRP A 450 25.01 13.45 -12.28
N ALA A 451 24.29 13.45 -13.39
CA ALA A 451 24.36 14.53 -14.38
C ALA A 451 23.94 15.88 -13.78
N GLY A 452 22.88 15.88 -12.96
CA GLY A 452 22.41 17.09 -12.28
C GLY A 452 23.39 17.60 -11.22
N THR A 453 23.78 16.73 -10.28
CA THR A 453 24.65 17.11 -9.13
C THR A 453 26.08 17.45 -9.57
N SER A 454 26.57 16.86 -10.66
CA SER A 454 27.89 17.17 -11.23
C SER A 454 27.92 18.42 -12.12
N GLY A 455 26.80 19.14 -12.27
CA GLY A 455 26.73 20.40 -13.03
C GLY A 455 26.62 20.22 -14.53
N HIS A 456 26.38 19.01 -15.02
CA HIS A 456 26.23 18.78 -16.47
C HIS A 456 24.93 19.32 -17.06
N LEU A 457 23.99 19.79 -16.22
CA LEU A 457 22.74 20.41 -16.64
C LEU A 457 22.74 21.94 -16.53
N ASP A 458 23.80 22.55 -15.99
CA ASP A 458 23.84 23.98 -15.68
C ASP A 458 23.69 24.87 -16.94
N ASP A 459 24.15 24.39 -18.08
CA ASP A 459 24.07 25.04 -19.39
C ASP A 459 22.85 24.63 -20.24
N ILE A 460 21.97 23.79 -19.72
CA ILE A 460 20.75 23.34 -20.38
C ILE A 460 19.58 24.25 -19.94
N GLU A 461 18.73 24.66 -20.86
CA GLU A 461 17.52 25.39 -20.54
C GLU A 461 16.56 24.53 -19.68
N ILE A 462 15.85 25.17 -18.74
CA ILE A 462 14.96 24.44 -17.80
C ILE A 462 13.91 23.61 -18.55
N SER A 463 13.34 24.16 -19.63
CA SER A 463 12.37 23.48 -20.49
C SER A 463 12.91 22.22 -21.15
N ASP A 464 14.22 22.14 -21.35
CA ASP A 464 14.89 21.04 -22.05
C ASP A 464 15.49 19.98 -21.12
N VAL A 465 15.48 20.19 -19.80
CA VAL A 465 16.11 19.28 -18.83
C VAL A 465 15.56 17.86 -18.95
N LEU A 466 14.23 17.67 -18.97
CA LEU A 466 13.62 16.34 -19.08
C LEU A 466 13.85 15.70 -20.46
N ARG A 467 13.87 16.51 -21.52
CA ARG A 467 14.20 16.04 -22.87
C ARG A 467 15.66 15.60 -22.96
N PHE A 468 16.57 16.37 -22.36
CA PHE A 468 17.99 16.00 -22.25
C PHE A 468 18.17 14.70 -21.46
N GLU A 469 17.51 14.57 -20.31
CA GLU A 469 17.53 13.36 -19.50
C GLU A 469 17.12 12.12 -20.31
N ALA A 470 15.95 12.17 -20.94
CA ALA A 470 15.42 11.06 -21.74
C ALA A 470 16.36 10.67 -22.88
N GLY A 471 16.87 11.65 -23.62
CA GLY A 471 17.81 11.40 -24.71
C GLY A 471 19.16 10.87 -24.21
N PHE A 472 19.65 11.36 -23.09
CA PHE A 472 20.93 10.88 -22.51
C PHE A 472 20.83 9.44 -22.01
N ILE A 473 19.75 9.07 -21.34
CA ILE A 473 19.51 7.68 -20.92
C ILE A 473 19.45 6.76 -22.14
N GLU A 474 18.73 7.16 -23.19
CA GLU A 474 18.64 6.39 -24.43
C GLU A 474 20.00 6.26 -25.13
N TYR A 475 20.79 7.34 -25.16
CA TYR A 475 22.16 7.29 -25.65
C TYR A 475 23.00 6.30 -24.87
N LEU A 476 22.93 6.30 -23.53
CA LEU A 476 23.67 5.37 -22.67
C LEU A 476 23.28 3.92 -22.92
N ARG A 477 22.00 3.63 -23.10
CA ARG A 477 21.49 2.28 -23.41
C ARG A 477 22.08 1.70 -24.69
N HIS A 478 22.23 2.53 -25.73
CA HIS A 478 22.64 2.07 -27.05
C HIS A 478 24.14 2.19 -27.35
N LYS A 479 24.83 3.09 -26.68
CA LYS A 479 26.23 3.43 -27.02
C LYS A 479 27.25 3.04 -25.97
N THR A 480 26.82 2.65 -24.76
CA THR A 480 27.74 2.37 -23.65
C THR A 480 27.29 1.15 -22.84
N SER A 481 28.18 0.62 -22.01
CA SER A 481 27.86 -0.42 -21.01
C SER A 481 27.53 0.15 -19.62
N VAL A 482 27.56 1.48 -19.46
CA VAL A 482 27.48 2.15 -18.16
C VAL A 482 26.28 1.73 -17.33
N LEU A 483 25.08 1.68 -17.92
CA LEU A 483 23.87 1.27 -17.21
C LEU A 483 23.96 -0.19 -16.75
N THR A 484 24.44 -1.09 -17.61
CA THR A 484 24.63 -2.51 -17.27
C THR A 484 25.68 -2.70 -16.17
N ASP A 485 26.76 -1.92 -16.21
CA ASP A 485 27.82 -1.97 -15.20
C ASP A 485 27.32 -1.52 -13.83
N ILE A 486 26.52 -0.44 -13.78
CA ILE A 486 25.89 0.03 -12.55
C ILE A 486 24.86 -0.97 -12.03
N ALA A 487 24.00 -1.51 -12.91
CA ALA A 487 22.96 -2.47 -12.54
C ALA A 487 23.56 -3.75 -11.94
N SER A 488 24.65 -4.26 -12.52
CA SER A 488 25.29 -5.50 -12.08
C SER A 488 26.12 -5.35 -10.81
N SER A 489 26.86 -4.23 -10.66
CA SER A 489 27.75 -4.00 -9.52
C SER A 489 27.06 -3.31 -8.34
N GLY A 490 25.97 -2.58 -8.57
CA GLY A 490 25.35 -1.68 -7.59
C GLY A 490 26.26 -0.51 -7.16
N LYS A 491 27.34 -0.25 -7.93
CA LYS A 491 28.36 0.76 -7.61
C LYS A 491 28.58 1.71 -8.78
N LEU A 492 29.07 2.89 -8.47
CA LEU A 492 29.57 3.87 -9.43
C LEU A 492 31.09 3.97 -9.27
N GLU A 493 31.81 3.10 -9.99
CA GLU A 493 33.29 3.03 -9.97
C GLU A 493 33.87 4.22 -10.74
N ASP A 494 35.14 4.54 -10.51
CA ASP A 494 35.78 5.71 -11.13
C ASP A 494 35.92 5.59 -12.65
N ASP A 495 36.12 4.37 -13.16
CA ASP A 495 36.13 4.10 -14.60
C ASP A 495 34.76 4.34 -15.22
N THR A 496 33.69 3.96 -14.52
CA THR A 496 32.30 4.23 -14.94
C THR A 496 32.01 5.74 -14.94
N VAL A 497 32.51 6.47 -13.94
CA VAL A 497 32.41 7.94 -13.90
C VAL A 497 33.19 8.58 -15.06
N ALA A 498 34.37 8.07 -15.41
CA ALA A 498 35.12 8.56 -16.56
C ALA A 498 34.37 8.32 -17.89
N ALA A 499 33.78 7.12 -18.04
CA ALA A 499 32.94 6.80 -19.18
C ALA A 499 31.70 7.71 -19.27
N LEU A 500 31.05 7.99 -18.13
CA LEU A 500 29.92 8.93 -18.06
C LEU A 500 30.30 10.35 -18.48
N LYS A 501 31.47 10.86 -18.04
CA LYS A 501 31.97 12.19 -18.43
C LYS A 501 32.17 12.29 -19.94
N THR A 502 32.74 11.24 -20.54
CA THR A 502 32.92 11.18 -21.99
C THR A 502 31.57 11.11 -22.69
N ALA A 503 30.68 10.22 -22.26
CA ALA A 503 29.36 10.04 -22.85
C ALA A 503 28.50 11.31 -22.80
N VAL A 504 28.51 12.05 -21.67
CA VAL A 504 27.74 13.29 -21.57
C VAL A 504 28.30 14.40 -22.45
N ALA A 505 29.64 14.46 -22.61
CA ALA A 505 30.27 15.43 -23.49
C ALA A 505 29.93 15.16 -24.96
N ASP A 506 30.01 13.90 -25.39
CA ASP A 506 29.66 13.48 -26.74
C ASP A 506 28.16 13.70 -27.03
N PHE A 507 27.30 13.34 -26.09
CA PHE A 507 25.85 13.54 -26.22
C PHE A 507 25.50 15.04 -26.33
N LYS A 508 26.14 15.90 -25.51
CA LYS A 508 25.94 17.34 -25.57
C LYS A 508 26.33 17.97 -26.93
N GLN A 509 27.39 17.46 -27.56
CA GLN A 509 27.78 17.95 -28.88
C GLN A 509 26.68 17.68 -29.90
N GLY A 510 26.13 16.48 -29.93
CA GLY A 510 24.99 16.12 -30.78
C GLY A 510 23.72 16.90 -30.42
N PHE A 511 23.44 17.06 -29.14
CA PHE A 511 22.25 17.78 -28.65
C PHE A 511 22.29 19.28 -29.01
N LYS A 512 23.47 19.93 -29.00
CA LYS A 512 23.65 21.34 -29.39
C LYS A 512 23.75 21.54 -30.90
N SER A 513 24.33 20.59 -31.67
CA SER A 513 24.55 20.71 -33.11
C SER A 513 23.30 20.52 -33.94
N GLU A 514 22.30 19.86 -33.46
CA GLU A 514 21.02 19.66 -34.16
C GLU A 514 20.09 20.86 -34.03
N GLY A 515 20.52 22.00 -33.53
CA GLY A 515 19.79 23.26 -33.42
C GLY A 515 18.29 23.08 -33.18
N SER A 516 17.69 23.80 -32.30
CA SER A 516 16.31 23.69 -31.83
C SER A 516 15.17 23.56 -32.88
N SER A 517 15.48 23.58 -34.17
CA SER A 517 14.52 23.49 -35.28
C SER A 517 14.35 22.07 -35.87
N HIS A 518 15.27 21.14 -35.67
CA HIS A 518 15.17 19.79 -36.27
C HIS A 518 14.72 18.67 -35.33
N LEU A 519 14.80 18.86 -34.01
CA LEU A 519 14.34 17.85 -33.04
C LEU A 519 12.82 17.91 -32.80
N VAL A 520 12.13 18.93 -33.29
CA VAL A 520 10.65 19.07 -33.15
C VAL A 520 9.91 18.27 -34.22
N ASP A 521 10.57 17.87 -35.32
CA ASP A 521 9.91 17.19 -36.45
C ASP A 521 10.00 15.64 -36.42
N ALA A 522 10.70 15.06 -35.48
CA ALA A 522 10.75 13.59 -35.34
C ALA A 522 9.71 13.07 -34.34
N GLY A 523 8.42 13.09 -34.76
CA GLY A 523 7.45 12.15 -34.19
C GLY A 523 6.48 12.66 -33.13
N HIS A 524 6.15 13.94 -33.08
CA HIS A 524 4.90 14.38 -32.47
C HIS A 524 3.90 14.78 -33.55
N GLU A 525 3.01 13.89 -33.95
CA GLU A 525 1.72 14.29 -34.44
C GLU A 525 1.06 15.15 -33.35
N GLU A 526 1.00 16.45 -33.59
CA GLU A 526 0.16 17.34 -32.82
C GLU A 526 -1.27 16.80 -32.87
N HIS A 527 -1.73 16.20 -31.79
CA HIS A 527 -3.15 16.18 -31.54
C HIS A 527 -3.61 17.62 -31.37
N LYS A 528 -4.05 18.20 -32.47
CA LYS A 528 -4.78 19.46 -32.45
C LYS A 528 -5.96 19.29 -31.53
N ALA A 529 -5.91 19.93 -30.37
CA ALA A 529 -7.08 20.08 -29.53
C ALA A 529 -8.20 20.63 -30.39
N ALA A 530 -9.29 19.89 -30.53
CA ALA A 530 -10.48 20.33 -31.20
C ALA A 530 -10.91 21.66 -30.55
N ARG A 531 -11.06 22.70 -31.38
CA ARG A 531 -11.57 23.99 -30.90
C ARG A 531 -13.05 23.79 -30.55
N ASP A 532 -13.51 24.45 -29.50
CA ASP A 532 -14.92 24.48 -29.03
C ASP A 532 -15.97 24.84 -30.10
N SER A 533 -15.56 25.22 -31.32
CA SER A 533 -16.43 25.55 -32.45
C SER A 533 -17.00 24.33 -33.18
N ASP A 534 -16.54 23.11 -32.92
CA ASP A 534 -16.96 21.92 -33.66
C ASP A 534 -17.98 21.04 -32.90
N ILE A 535 -18.48 21.51 -31.76
CA ILE A 535 -19.55 20.84 -31.03
C ILE A 535 -20.90 21.39 -31.47
N THR A 536 -21.50 20.76 -32.46
CA THR A 536 -22.92 20.97 -32.81
C THR A 536 -23.78 20.27 -31.75
N GLN A 537 -24.53 21.06 -30.97
CA GLN A 537 -25.59 20.52 -30.11
C GLN A 537 -26.74 19.99 -30.99
N GLU A 538 -26.88 18.69 -31.09
CA GLU A 538 -28.15 18.08 -31.50
C GLU A 538 -29.10 18.12 -30.32
N THR A 539 -30.09 18.99 -30.41
CA THR A 539 -31.26 18.98 -29.55
C THR A 539 -32.18 17.82 -29.94
N ILE A 540 -32.24 16.81 -29.07
CA ILE A 540 -33.27 15.77 -29.18
C ILE A 540 -34.58 16.35 -28.62
N GLY A 541 -35.63 16.41 -29.48
CA GLY A 541 -36.97 16.77 -29.14
C GLY A 541 -37.75 15.66 -28.42
#